data_bd2d80e39fb1b7dc67c5768c1bd3461d
#
_entry.id   bd2d80e39fb1b7dc67c5768c1bd3461d
#
_cell.length_a   1.000
_cell.length_b   1.000
_cell.length_c   1.000
_cell.angle_alpha   90.00
_cell.angle_beta   90.00
_cell.angle_gamma   90.00
#
_symmetry.space_group_name_H-M   'P 1'
#
loop_
_entity.id
_entity.type
_entity.pdbx_description
1 polymer ?
#
loop_
_entity_poly.entity_id
_entity_poly.type
_entity_poly.pdbx_seq_one_letter_code
_entity_poly.pdbx_strand_id
1 'polypeptide(L)'
;MIRDIQDEIMRLKKENDVCILAHLYQNDAILEVADYTGDSFALAKLAQTVPNKTVLMCGVRFMAETVKMLAPDKRVLLSNPDAGCPMAEQMDREVIEQVKENYPDYTVVAYINTTAELKTVCDVCVTSSSAEKVIRKIDNDKILFIPDCNLGDYVSRQVPEKTFKLLNGGCPTHARLTARDVQAAKAKHPQALFLVHPECVPAVVEQADYVGSTTGIMNYAMQSDAKEFIIGTENSICEHLQMQCPDKRFYPLSKDCVCHNMKATTLGDVLGCLQGTAGQEITVPPEIAEKAVRCIDRMMELSE
;
A
#
# COMPACT_ATOMS: atom_id res chain seq x y z
N MET A 1 -24.92 -9.81 15.97
CA MET A 1 -23.51 -10.09 16.36
C MET A 1 -22.51 -9.13 15.67
N ILE A 2 -22.32 -9.12 14.32
CA ILE A 2 -21.38 -8.17 13.68
C ILE A 2 -21.83 -6.72 13.93
N ARG A 3 -23.10 -6.39 13.70
CA ARG A 3 -23.66 -5.04 13.93
C ARG A 3 -23.49 -4.59 15.38
N ASP A 4 -23.71 -5.48 16.36
CA ASP A 4 -23.55 -5.11 17.77
C ASP A 4 -22.10 -4.70 18.10
N ILE A 5 -21.11 -5.39 17.47
CA ILE A 5 -19.69 -5.03 17.60
C ILE A 5 -19.40 -3.70 16.90
N GLN A 6 -19.95 -3.48 15.70
CA GLN A 6 -19.78 -2.23 14.97
C GLN A 6 -20.39 -1.05 15.73
N ASP A 7 -21.59 -1.20 16.29
CA ASP A 7 -22.24 -0.16 17.09
C ASP A 7 -21.41 0.21 18.32
N GLU A 8 -20.82 -0.80 18.98
CA GLU A 8 -19.92 -0.58 20.14
C GLU A 8 -18.61 0.11 19.70
N ILE A 9 -18.02 -0.27 18.57
CA ILE A 9 -16.85 0.43 17.99
C ILE A 9 -17.21 1.88 17.71
N MET A 10 -18.36 2.15 17.07
CA MET A 10 -18.82 3.50 16.75
C MET A 10 -19.06 4.36 17.98
N ARG A 11 -19.48 3.76 19.10
CA ARG A 11 -19.61 4.41 20.39
C ARG A 11 -18.25 4.73 20.98
N LEU A 12 -17.39 3.71 21.13
CA LEU A 12 -16.10 3.83 21.81
C LEU A 12 -15.12 4.76 21.08
N LYS A 13 -15.08 4.76 19.74
CA LYS A 13 -14.18 5.66 19.00
C LYS A 13 -14.50 7.13 19.26
N LYS A 14 -15.78 7.46 19.46
CA LYS A 14 -16.21 8.83 19.81
C LYS A 14 -15.85 9.17 21.26
N GLU A 15 -16.10 8.26 22.20
CA GLU A 15 -15.81 8.45 23.63
C GLU A 15 -14.32 8.61 23.88
N ASN A 16 -13.47 7.86 23.15
CA ASN A 16 -12.03 7.84 23.32
C ASN A 16 -11.30 8.83 22.39
N ASP A 17 -12.01 9.61 21.59
CA ASP A 17 -11.45 10.53 20.59
C ASP A 17 -10.45 9.83 19.64
N VAL A 18 -10.84 8.68 19.08
CA VAL A 18 -10.01 7.87 18.18
C VAL A 18 -10.52 8.00 16.75
N CYS A 19 -9.60 8.33 15.82
CA CYS A 19 -9.83 8.25 14.38
C CYS A 19 -9.36 6.88 13.86
N ILE A 20 -10.25 6.14 13.21
CA ILE A 20 -9.95 4.85 12.59
C ILE A 20 -9.62 5.04 11.12
N LEU A 21 -8.39 4.71 10.73
CA LEU A 21 -7.91 4.69 9.35
C LEU A 21 -7.80 3.24 8.87
N ALA A 22 -8.45 2.89 7.76
CA ALA A 22 -8.44 1.54 7.25
C ALA A 22 -7.96 1.47 5.80
N HIS A 23 -7.01 0.57 5.53
CA HIS A 23 -6.57 0.30 4.17
C HIS A 23 -7.67 -0.40 3.37
N LEU A 24 -7.78 -0.09 2.08
CA LEU A 24 -8.80 -0.66 1.17
C LEU A 24 -8.78 -2.21 1.08
N TYR A 25 -7.71 -2.86 1.50
CA TYR A 25 -7.64 -4.33 1.58
C TYR A 25 -8.22 -4.94 2.86
N GLN A 26 -8.76 -4.12 3.77
CA GLN A 26 -9.43 -4.61 4.96
C GLN A 26 -10.79 -5.24 4.60
N ASN A 27 -11.36 -6.03 5.52
CA ASN A 27 -12.71 -6.58 5.39
C ASN A 27 -13.76 -5.47 5.48
N ASP A 28 -14.87 -5.60 4.75
CA ASP A 28 -15.95 -4.61 4.70
C ASP A 28 -16.46 -4.21 6.09
N ALA A 29 -16.59 -5.17 7.01
CA ALA A 29 -17.03 -4.90 8.37
C ALA A 29 -16.13 -3.90 9.12
N ILE A 30 -14.82 -3.84 8.78
CA ILE A 30 -13.86 -2.87 9.32
C ILE A 30 -13.98 -1.54 8.58
N LEU A 31 -14.14 -1.58 7.26
CA LEU A 31 -14.29 -0.36 6.45
C LEU A 31 -15.56 0.41 6.82
N GLU A 32 -16.65 -0.29 7.18
CA GLU A 32 -17.89 0.33 7.63
C GLU A 32 -17.76 1.13 8.94
N VAL A 33 -16.81 0.80 9.80
CA VAL A 33 -16.55 1.54 11.06
C VAL A 33 -15.38 2.52 10.98
N ALA A 34 -14.62 2.49 9.89
CA ALA A 34 -13.51 3.41 9.66
C ALA A 34 -14.02 4.84 9.43
N ASP A 35 -13.25 5.82 9.87
CA ASP A 35 -13.50 7.23 9.55
C ASP A 35 -13.02 7.57 8.15
N TYR A 36 -11.91 6.94 7.75
CA TYR A 36 -11.34 7.11 6.42
C TYR A 36 -10.77 5.80 5.89
N THR A 37 -10.93 5.61 4.59
CA THR A 37 -10.38 4.47 3.85
C THR A 37 -9.49 4.95 2.71
N GLY A 38 -8.44 4.22 2.39
CA GLY A 38 -7.52 4.63 1.32
C GLY A 38 -6.32 3.69 1.17
N ASP A 39 -5.37 4.11 0.35
CA ASP A 39 -4.06 3.49 0.26
C ASP A 39 -3.12 3.96 1.38
N SER A 40 -1.94 3.34 1.45
CA SER A 40 -0.99 3.56 2.55
C SER A 40 -0.58 5.01 2.73
N PHE A 41 -0.27 5.72 1.64
CA PHE A 41 0.24 7.07 1.71
C PHE A 41 -0.86 8.11 1.89
N ALA A 42 -2.00 7.93 1.23
CA ALA A 42 -3.17 8.79 1.40
C ALA A 42 -3.63 8.82 2.86
N LEU A 43 -3.70 7.64 3.52
CA LEU A 43 -4.06 7.54 4.94
C LEU A 43 -3.02 8.22 5.86
N ALA A 44 -1.73 8.07 5.56
CA ALA A 44 -0.67 8.69 6.34
C ALA A 44 -0.69 10.24 6.24
N LYS A 45 -0.94 10.78 5.04
CA LYS A 45 -1.15 12.23 4.84
C LYS A 45 -2.39 12.73 5.59
N LEU A 46 -3.48 11.98 5.51
CA LEU A 46 -4.72 12.34 6.17
C LEU A 46 -4.56 12.37 7.69
N ALA A 47 -3.78 11.45 8.27
CA ALA A 47 -3.49 11.40 9.69
C ALA A 47 -2.92 12.72 10.25
N GLN A 48 -2.21 13.51 9.43
CA GLN A 48 -1.69 14.82 9.84
C GLN A 48 -2.80 15.87 10.07
N THR A 49 -3.91 15.73 9.35
CA THR A 49 -4.98 16.75 9.32
C THR A 49 -6.16 16.43 10.21
N VAL A 50 -6.37 15.16 10.61
CA VAL A 50 -7.47 14.80 11.50
C VAL A 50 -7.27 15.42 12.89
N PRO A 51 -8.35 15.90 13.53
CA PRO A 51 -8.24 16.58 14.82
C PRO A 51 -7.93 15.65 16.00
N ASN A 52 -8.26 14.36 15.86
CA ASN A 52 -8.10 13.36 16.91
C ASN A 52 -6.64 13.20 17.34
N LYS A 53 -6.41 13.06 18.63
CA LYS A 53 -5.08 12.81 19.20
C LYS A 53 -4.63 11.38 19.01
N THR A 54 -5.57 10.46 18.90
CA THR A 54 -5.31 9.02 18.71
C THR A 54 -5.78 8.58 17.33
N VAL A 55 -4.92 7.86 16.62
CA VAL A 55 -5.21 7.21 15.34
C VAL A 55 -5.06 5.72 15.50
N LEU A 56 -6.09 4.96 15.11
CA LEU A 56 -6.06 3.52 15.02
C LEU A 56 -5.89 3.13 13.54
N MET A 57 -4.75 2.50 13.21
CA MET A 57 -4.46 2.00 11.88
C MET A 57 -4.92 0.56 11.74
N CYS A 58 -5.92 0.33 10.88
CA CYS A 58 -6.34 -0.98 10.38
C CYS A 58 -5.62 -1.24 9.05
N GLY A 59 -4.45 -1.87 9.13
CA GLY A 59 -3.53 -2.09 8.03
C GLY A 59 -2.33 -2.89 8.52
N VAL A 60 -1.17 -2.67 7.91
CA VAL A 60 0.08 -3.33 8.27
C VAL A 60 1.08 -2.37 8.93
N ARG A 61 2.07 -2.93 9.63
CA ARG A 61 3.01 -2.22 10.50
C ARG A 61 3.65 -0.98 9.87
N PHE A 62 4.26 -1.09 8.67
CA PHE A 62 4.94 0.05 8.04
C PHE A 62 4.01 1.24 7.79
N MET A 63 2.69 1.00 7.62
CA MET A 63 1.70 2.07 7.46
C MET A 63 1.53 2.86 8.77
N ALA A 64 1.43 2.16 9.89
CA ALA A 64 1.34 2.78 11.21
C ALA A 64 2.65 3.51 11.57
N GLU A 65 3.82 2.98 11.20
CA GLU A 65 5.10 3.66 11.32
C GLU A 65 5.13 4.95 10.48
N THR A 66 4.65 4.88 9.23
CA THR A 66 4.58 6.07 8.35
C THR A 66 3.65 7.13 8.94
N VAL A 67 2.50 6.74 9.48
CA VAL A 67 1.61 7.66 10.22
C VAL A 67 2.33 8.28 11.41
N LYS A 68 3.05 7.48 12.21
CA LYS A 68 3.78 7.98 13.38
C LYS A 68 4.89 8.94 13.01
N MET A 69 5.61 8.69 11.93
CA MET A 69 6.66 9.59 11.43
C MET A 69 6.10 10.93 10.93
N LEU A 70 4.99 10.90 10.19
CA LEU A 70 4.38 12.09 9.61
C LEU A 70 3.50 12.88 10.59
N ALA A 71 3.02 12.25 11.65
CA ALA A 71 2.21 12.87 12.71
C ALA A 71 2.77 12.48 14.11
N PRO A 72 3.99 12.96 14.46
CA PRO A 72 4.71 12.50 15.64
C PRO A 72 3.99 12.82 16.96
N ASP A 73 3.16 13.85 16.99
CA ASP A 73 2.39 14.25 18.17
C ASP A 73 1.17 13.36 18.45
N LYS A 74 0.79 12.53 17.49
CA LYS A 74 -0.34 11.60 17.64
C LYS A 74 0.08 10.30 18.30
N ARG A 75 -0.83 9.76 19.11
CA ARG A 75 -0.77 8.37 19.53
C ARG A 75 -1.25 7.50 18.39
N VAL A 76 -0.41 6.59 17.91
CA VAL A 76 -0.72 5.70 16.78
C VAL A 76 -0.80 4.26 17.28
N LEU A 77 -1.95 3.64 17.07
CA LEU A 77 -2.20 2.23 17.39
C LEU A 77 -2.27 1.42 16.10
N LEU A 78 -1.59 0.28 16.07
CA LEU A 78 -1.77 -0.76 15.06
C LEU A 78 -2.80 -1.75 15.59
N SER A 79 -3.84 -2.02 14.80
CA SER A 79 -4.98 -2.85 15.21
C SER A 79 -4.58 -4.28 15.60
N ASN A 80 -3.70 -4.90 14.81
CA ASN A 80 -3.19 -6.25 15.08
C ASN A 80 -1.66 -6.25 15.01
N PRO A 81 -0.96 -6.60 16.10
CA PRO A 81 0.52 -6.61 16.16
C PRO A 81 1.19 -7.56 15.14
N ASP A 82 0.49 -8.61 14.74
CA ASP A 82 0.99 -9.62 13.79
C ASP A 82 0.78 -9.21 12.33
N ALA A 83 0.13 -8.07 12.08
CA ALA A 83 -0.07 -7.53 10.74
C ALA A 83 1.21 -6.87 10.21
N GLY A 84 2.25 -7.66 9.95
CA GLY A 84 3.46 -7.25 9.25
C GLY A 84 3.26 -7.15 7.73
N CYS A 85 4.30 -6.76 7.00
CA CYS A 85 4.31 -6.77 5.54
C CYS A 85 5.56 -7.47 5.04
N PRO A 86 5.45 -8.72 4.50
CA PRO A 86 6.62 -9.47 4.04
C PRO A 86 7.46 -8.72 3.00
N MET A 87 6.84 -7.86 2.17
CA MET A 87 7.57 -7.02 1.23
C MET A 87 8.34 -5.90 1.96
N ALA A 88 7.73 -5.24 2.93
CA ALA A 88 8.38 -4.14 3.65
C ALA A 88 9.54 -4.62 4.53
N GLU A 89 9.47 -5.86 5.00
CA GLU A 89 10.37 -6.47 5.97
C GLU A 89 11.40 -7.42 5.35
N GLN A 90 11.45 -7.54 4.01
CA GLN A 90 12.33 -8.51 3.33
C GLN A 90 13.78 -8.05 3.18
N MET A 91 14.07 -6.78 3.40
CA MET A 91 15.41 -6.21 3.25
C MET A 91 15.82 -5.49 4.53
N ASP A 92 16.95 -5.88 5.09
CA ASP A 92 17.53 -5.22 6.24
C ASP A 92 18.29 -3.95 5.81
N ARG A 93 18.35 -2.97 6.70
CA ARG A 93 19.07 -1.71 6.49
C ARG A 93 20.53 -1.94 6.11
N GLU A 94 21.23 -2.83 6.82
CA GLU A 94 22.64 -3.15 6.62
C GLU A 94 22.93 -3.69 5.22
N VAL A 95 21.98 -4.47 4.65
CA VAL A 95 22.09 -4.96 3.27
C VAL A 95 22.09 -3.80 2.29
N ILE A 96 21.23 -2.81 2.48
CA ILE A 96 21.16 -1.65 1.59
C ILE A 96 22.38 -0.74 1.78
N GLU A 97 22.90 -0.58 2.99
CA GLU A 97 24.16 0.13 3.24
C GLU A 97 25.31 -0.51 2.47
N GLN A 98 25.46 -1.84 2.50
CA GLN A 98 26.48 -2.57 1.71
C GLN A 98 26.27 -2.41 0.20
N VAL A 99 25.02 -2.43 -0.27
CA VAL A 99 24.71 -2.20 -1.68
C VAL A 99 25.10 -0.78 -2.09
N LYS A 100 24.84 0.23 -1.27
CA LYS A 100 25.25 1.62 -1.52
C LYS A 100 26.77 1.77 -1.61
N GLU A 101 27.55 1.06 -0.82
CA GLU A 101 29.02 1.04 -0.92
C GLU A 101 29.50 0.52 -2.28
N ASN A 102 28.81 -0.48 -2.84
CA ASN A 102 29.11 -1.04 -4.15
C ASN A 102 28.58 -0.20 -5.33
N TYR A 103 27.57 0.63 -5.08
CA TYR A 103 26.88 1.49 -6.07
C TYR A 103 26.75 2.93 -5.54
N PRO A 104 27.88 3.61 -5.22
CA PRO A 104 27.87 4.91 -4.52
C PRO A 104 27.32 6.05 -5.38
N ASP A 105 27.21 5.86 -6.68
CA ASP A 105 26.69 6.81 -7.66
C ASP A 105 25.20 6.60 -7.99
N TYR A 106 24.52 5.66 -7.30
CA TYR A 106 23.08 5.43 -7.47
C TYR A 106 22.27 6.17 -6.41
N THR A 107 21.15 6.76 -6.83
CA THR A 107 20.11 7.25 -5.90
C THR A 107 19.23 6.09 -5.46
N VAL A 108 19.10 5.88 -4.15
CA VAL A 108 18.25 4.83 -3.57
C VAL A 108 16.81 5.32 -3.53
N VAL A 109 15.99 4.76 -4.39
CA VAL A 109 14.54 5.02 -4.44
C VAL A 109 13.81 3.87 -3.78
N ALA A 110 13.10 4.17 -2.69
CA ALA A 110 12.35 3.19 -1.94
C ALA A 110 10.84 3.30 -2.20
N TYR A 111 10.22 2.21 -2.57
CA TYR A 111 8.76 2.12 -2.46
C TYR A 111 8.34 2.35 -1.01
N ILE A 112 7.24 3.08 -0.78
CA ILE A 112 6.77 3.46 0.57
C ILE A 112 6.56 2.25 1.49
N ASN A 113 6.34 1.06 0.89
CA ASN A 113 6.18 -0.21 1.58
C ASN A 113 7.54 -0.75 2.05
N THR A 114 8.17 -0.02 2.95
CA THR A 114 9.42 -0.33 3.65
C THR A 114 9.29 0.06 5.11
N THR A 115 10.12 -0.52 5.99
CA THR A 115 10.16 -0.17 7.41
C THR A 115 10.70 1.25 7.63
N ALA A 116 10.39 1.84 8.79
CA ALA A 116 10.98 3.13 9.17
C ALA A 116 12.51 3.06 9.22
N GLU A 117 13.07 1.95 9.70
CA GLU A 117 14.51 1.75 9.78
C GLU A 117 15.17 1.72 8.40
N LEU A 118 14.60 0.96 7.43
CA LEU A 118 15.14 0.91 6.08
C LEU A 118 15.08 2.27 5.38
N LYS A 119 14.03 3.06 5.64
CA LYS A 119 13.89 4.43 5.10
C LYS A 119 15.05 5.36 5.50
N THR A 120 15.75 5.10 6.61
CA THR A 120 16.87 5.95 7.08
C THR A 120 18.05 5.99 6.11
N VAL A 121 18.17 5.00 5.23
CA VAL A 121 19.27 4.86 4.24
C VAL A 121 18.81 5.09 2.80
N CYS A 122 17.51 5.46 2.62
CA CYS A 122 16.93 5.76 1.32
C CYS A 122 16.95 7.26 1.03
N ASP A 123 17.13 7.63 -0.24
CA ASP A 123 17.25 9.02 -0.64
C ASP A 123 15.87 9.61 -1.00
N VAL A 124 14.99 8.82 -1.62
CA VAL A 124 13.64 9.22 -2.06
C VAL A 124 12.67 8.07 -1.87
N CYS A 125 11.49 8.34 -1.32
CA CYS A 125 10.38 7.39 -1.37
C CYS A 125 9.53 7.60 -2.64
N VAL A 126 8.79 6.56 -3.01
CA VAL A 126 7.76 6.61 -4.06
C VAL A 126 6.56 5.77 -3.68
N THR A 127 5.41 6.05 -4.28
CA THR A 127 4.24 5.16 -4.26
C THR A 127 4.03 4.58 -5.66
N SER A 128 3.19 3.56 -5.80
CA SER A 128 2.83 3.01 -7.12
C SER A 128 2.20 4.06 -8.05
N SER A 129 1.58 5.10 -7.49
CA SER A 129 0.99 6.20 -8.27
C SER A 129 1.95 7.33 -8.60
N SER A 130 3.03 7.52 -7.82
CA SER A 130 3.96 8.65 -7.98
C SER A 130 5.31 8.26 -8.58
N ALA A 131 5.64 6.96 -8.63
CA ALA A 131 6.99 6.48 -8.93
C ALA A 131 7.53 7.02 -10.28
N GLU A 132 6.76 6.94 -11.35
CA GLU A 132 7.18 7.46 -12.65
C GLU A 132 7.46 8.97 -12.58
N LYS A 133 6.51 9.76 -12.06
CA LYS A 133 6.63 11.22 -11.97
C LYS A 133 7.83 11.64 -11.13
N VAL A 134 8.00 11.01 -9.97
CA VAL A 134 9.08 11.33 -9.02
C VAL A 134 10.44 10.97 -9.63
N ILE A 135 10.57 9.77 -10.19
CA ILE A 135 11.85 9.28 -10.72
C ILE A 135 12.31 10.12 -11.92
N ARG A 136 11.39 10.58 -12.79
CA ARG A 136 11.74 11.50 -13.89
C ARG A 136 12.37 12.81 -13.40
N LYS A 137 11.97 13.29 -12.22
CA LYS A 137 12.47 14.55 -11.62
C LYS A 137 13.72 14.39 -10.77
N ILE A 138 14.20 13.16 -10.51
CA ILE A 138 15.49 12.95 -9.87
C ILE A 138 16.60 13.33 -10.86
N ASP A 139 17.54 14.18 -10.44
CA ASP A 139 18.62 14.64 -11.33
C ASP A 139 19.58 13.49 -11.72
N ASN A 140 19.79 12.52 -10.83
CA ASN A 140 20.66 11.37 -11.09
C ASN A 140 19.98 10.37 -12.05
N ASP A 141 20.72 9.95 -13.07
CA ASP A 141 20.24 8.96 -14.03
C ASP A 141 20.35 7.51 -13.55
N LYS A 142 21.05 7.27 -12.43
CA LYS A 142 21.25 5.94 -11.87
C LYS A 142 20.36 5.73 -10.64
N ILE A 143 19.46 4.79 -10.74
CA ILE A 143 18.42 4.50 -9.74
C ILE A 143 18.61 3.08 -9.18
N LEU A 144 18.81 2.99 -7.87
CA LEU A 144 18.70 1.73 -7.12
C LEU A 144 17.28 1.65 -6.55
N PHE A 145 16.44 0.78 -7.11
CA PHE A 145 15.04 0.67 -6.71
C PHE A 145 14.81 -0.51 -5.78
N ILE A 146 14.16 -0.27 -4.65
CA ILE A 146 13.83 -1.25 -3.60
C ILE A 146 12.40 -1.04 -3.08
N PRO A 147 11.78 -2.01 -2.39
CA PRO A 147 12.13 -3.43 -2.30
C PRO A 147 11.42 -4.28 -3.35
N ASP A 148 10.53 -3.70 -4.19
CA ASP A 148 9.71 -4.42 -5.16
C ASP A 148 10.32 -4.33 -6.57
N CYS A 149 10.92 -5.43 -7.04
CA CYS A 149 11.55 -5.48 -8.36
C CYS A 149 10.52 -5.45 -9.51
N ASN A 150 9.27 -5.87 -9.30
CA ASN A 150 8.24 -5.84 -10.34
C ASN A 150 7.77 -4.40 -10.58
N LEU A 151 7.47 -3.66 -9.51
CA LEU A 151 7.19 -2.23 -9.61
C LEU A 151 8.39 -1.49 -10.22
N GLY A 152 9.61 -1.82 -9.80
CA GLY A 152 10.83 -1.24 -10.35
C GLY A 152 11.00 -1.54 -11.84
N ASP A 153 10.73 -2.76 -12.28
CA ASP A 153 10.74 -3.15 -13.70
C ASP A 153 9.70 -2.37 -14.51
N TYR A 154 8.46 -2.30 -14.00
CA TYR A 154 7.41 -1.53 -14.65
C TYR A 154 7.83 -0.05 -14.82
N VAL A 155 8.32 0.58 -13.75
CA VAL A 155 8.73 2.00 -13.80
C VAL A 155 9.94 2.20 -14.71
N SER A 156 10.90 1.28 -14.72
CA SER A 156 12.09 1.37 -15.59
C SER A 156 11.71 1.41 -17.08
N ARG A 157 10.66 0.71 -17.47
CA ARG A 157 10.13 0.73 -18.84
C ARG A 157 9.40 2.03 -19.16
N GLN A 158 8.83 2.73 -18.17
CA GLN A 158 8.20 4.04 -18.35
C GLN A 158 9.23 5.18 -18.38
N VAL A 159 10.42 4.97 -17.79
CA VAL A 159 11.49 5.98 -17.68
C VAL A 159 12.80 5.43 -18.30
N PRO A 160 12.80 5.14 -19.61
CA PRO A 160 13.93 4.49 -20.29
C PRO A 160 15.19 5.34 -20.36
N GLU A 161 15.08 6.62 -20.07
CA GLU A 161 16.21 7.57 -20.00
C GLU A 161 17.09 7.34 -18.76
N LYS A 162 16.65 6.56 -17.77
CA LYS A 162 17.41 6.27 -16.55
C LYS A 162 17.86 4.81 -16.48
N THR A 163 18.95 4.58 -15.78
CA THR A 163 19.53 3.24 -15.56
C THR A 163 19.07 2.71 -14.21
N PHE A 164 18.38 1.58 -14.21
CA PHE A 164 17.86 0.97 -13.00
C PHE A 164 18.71 -0.22 -12.55
N LYS A 165 18.99 -0.25 -11.26
CA LYS A 165 19.42 -1.44 -10.52
C LYS A 165 18.24 -1.88 -9.66
N LEU A 166 17.75 -3.09 -9.88
CA LEU A 166 16.67 -3.70 -9.11
C LEU A 166 17.26 -4.76 -8.19
N LEU A 167 16.88 -4.74 -6.92
CA LEU A 167 17.17 -5.85 -6.02
C LEU A 167 16.02 -6.85 -6.05
N ASN A 168 16.35 -8.13 -5.93
CA ASN A 168 15.36 -9.19 -5.96
C ASN A 168 14.49 -9.14 -4.71
N GLY A 169 13.21 -8.87 -4.89
CA GLY A 169 12.21 -8.74 -3.84
C GLY A 169 10.86 -8.31 -4.43
N GLY A 170 9.80 -8.39 -3.65
CA GLY A 170 8.47 -8.00 -4.12
C GLY A 170 7.32 -8.46 -3.23
N CYS A 171 6.11 -8.11 -3.61
CA CYS A 171 4.90 -8.48 -2.90
C CYS A 171 4.53 -9.96 -3.17
N PRO A 172 4.53 -10.84 -2.15
CA PRO A 172 4.21 -12.26 -2.38
C PRO A 172 2.75 -12.48 -2.82
N THR A 173 1.85 -11.53 -2.52
CA THR A 173 0.45 -11.61 -2.95
C THR A 173 0.32 -11.37 -4.45
N HIS A 174 0.95 -10.32 -4.98
CA HIS A 174 0.90 -9.99 -6.40
C HIS A 174 1.78 -10.92 -7.26
N ALA A 175 2.93 -11.34 -6.73
CA ALA A 175 3.85 -12.25 -7.44
C ALA A 175 3.29 -13.65 -7.69
N ARG A 176 2.19 -14.04 -7.02
CA ARG A 176 1.48 -15.31 -7.28
C ARG A 176 0.66 -15.30 -8.56
N LEU A 177 0.26 -14.13 -9.04
CA LEU A 177 -0.52 -13.99 -10.26
C LEU A 177 0.34 -14.37 -11.47
N THR A 178 -0.23 -15.17 -12.37
CA THR A 178 0.50 -15.72 -13.51
C THR A 178 -0.14 -15.36 -14.84
N ALA A 179 0.63 -15.45 -15.93
CA ALA A 179 0.10 -15.29 -17.28
C ALA A 179 -1.01 -16.31 -17.61
N ARG A 180 -1.00 -17.49 -16.97
CA ARG A 180 -2.06 -18.49 -17.13
C ARG A 180 -3.38 -18.02 -16.50
N ASP A 181 -3.31 -17.34 -15.37
CA ASP A 181 -4.51 -16.75 -14.72
C ASP A 181 -5.12 -15.70 -15.65
N VAL A 182 -4.28 -14.87 -16.29
CA VAL A 182 -4.75 -13.85 -17.26
C VAL A 182 -5.43 -14.52 -18.46
N GLN A 183 -4.81 -15.54 -19.04
CA GLN A 183 -5.39 -16.26 -20.18
C GLN A 183 -6.72 -16.91 -19.81
N ALA A 184 -6.80 -17.57 -18.66
CA ALA A 184 -8.02 -18.20 -18.17
C ALA A 184 -9.15 -17.18 -17.90
N ALA A 185 -8.81 -16.04 -17.27
CA ALA A 185 -9.78 -14.99 -16.99
C ALA A 185 -10.29 -14.32 -18.27
N LYS A 186 -9.39 -13.97 -19.21
CA LYS A 186 -9.76 -13.40 -20.53
C LYS A 186 -10.59 -14.35 -21.38
N ALA A 187 -10.30 -15.66 -21.35
CA ALA A 187 -11.10 -16.66 -22.04
C ALA A 187 -12.52 -16.76 -21.47
N LYS A 188 -12.67 -16.60 -20.15
CA LYS A 188 -13.97 -16.64 -19.46
C LYS A 188 -14.76 -15.33 -19.59
N HIS A 189 -14.07 -14.21 -19.66
CA HIS A 189 -14.62 -12.86 -19.71
C HIS A 189 -14.02 -12.06 -20.87
N PRO A 190 -14.30 -12.43 -22.15
CA PRO A 190 -13.58 -11.90 -23.32
C PRO A 190 -13.86 -10.41 -23.62
N GLN A 191 -14.91 -9.83 -23.01
CA GLN A 191 -15.24 -8.42 -23.16
C GLN A 191 -14.71 -7.55 -22.00
N ALA A 192 -14.19 -8.18 -20.95
CA ALA A 192 -13.72 -7.45 -19.77
C ALA A 192 -12.37 -6.79 -20.02
N LEU A 193 -12.22 -5.53 -19.62
CA LEU A 193 -10.92 -4.86 -19.55
C LEU A 193 -10.11 -5.42 -18.38
N PHE A 194 -8.84 -5.68 -18.62
CA PHE A 194 -7.92 -6.19 -17.59
C PHE A 194 -7.12 -5.04 -16.96
N LEU A 195 -7.40 -4.78 -15.67
CA LEU A 195 -6.73 -3.74 -14.88
C LEU A 195 -5.81 -4.41 -13.87
N VAL A 196 -4.54 -3.96 -13.76
CA VAL A 196 -3.54 -4.65 -12.95
C VAL A 196 -2.68 -3.69 -12.13
N HIS A 197 -2.26 -4.16 -10.95
CA HIS A 197 -1.29 -3.45 -10.12
C HIS A 197 0.15 -3.72 -10.60
N PRO A 198 1.05 -2.72 -10.65
CA PRO A 198 2.42 -2.89 -11.14
C PRO A 198 3.34 -3.75 -10.24
N GLU A 199 2.89 -4.17 -9.06
CA GLU A 199 3.57 -5.19 -8.23
C GLU A 199 3.43 -6.61 -8.81
N CYS A 200 2.56 -6.82 -9.80
CA CYS A 200 2.45 -8.09 -10.50
C CYS A 200 3.67 -8.33 -11.37
N VAL A 201 3.98 -9.61 -11.59
CA VAL A 201 5.11 -9.99 -12.45
C VAL A 201 4.95 -9.45 -13.87
N PRO A 202 6.05 -9.13 -14.60
CA PRO A 202 6.00 -8.53 -15.94
C PRO A 202 5.09 -9.27 -16.91
N ALA A 203 5.11 -10.61 -16.90
CA ALA A 203 4.28 -11.44 -17.79
C ALA A 203 2.76 -11.28 -17.57
N VAL A 204 2.34 -10.74 -16.43
CA VAL A 204 0.94 -10.37 -16.13
C VAL A 204 0.68 -8.94 -16.54
N VAL A 205 1.57 -8.02 -16.16
CA VAL A 205 1.45 -6.58 -16.44
C VAL A 205 1.39 -6.28 -17.94
N GLU A 206 2.20 -6.96 -18.74
CA GLU A 206 2.27 -6.80 -20.21
C GLU A 206 0.96 -7.12 -20.94
N GLN A 207 0.05 -7.85 -20.31
CA GLN A 207 -1.24 -8.24 -20.89
C GLN A 207 -2.40 -7.29 -20.48
N ALA A 208 -2.12 -6.28 -19.67
CA ALA A 208 -3.14 -5.39 -19.10
C ALA A 208 -3.60 -4.31 -20.10
N ASP A 209 -4.86 -3.94 -20.00
CA ASP A 209 -5.43 -2.77 -20.66
C ASP A 209 -5.14 -1.48 -19.87
N TYR A 210 -4.95 -1.61 -18.56
CA TYR A 210 -4.55 -0.52 -17.68
C TYR A 210 -3.66 -1.03 -16.53
N VAL A 211 -2.60 -0.29 -16.25
CA VAL A 211 -1.69 -0.54 -15.11
C VAL A 211 -1.71 0.67 -14.19
N GLY A 212 -1.94 0.45 -12.91
CA GLY A 212 -1.98 1.55 -11.96
C GLY A 212 -2.03 1.11 -10.51
N SER A 213 -1.93 2.09 -9.61
CA SER A 213 -2.11 1.86 -8.16
C SER A 213 -3.52 1.35 -7.85
N THR A 214 -3.74 0.85 -6.64
CA THR A 214 -5.07 0.44 -6.17
C THR A 214 -6.14 1.50 -6.42
N THR A 215 -5.88 2.73 -5.98
CA THR A 215 -6.79 3.88 -6.22
C THR A 215 -6.92 4.19 -7.71
N GLY A 216 -5.83 4.08 -8.48
CA GLY A 216 -5.84 4.27 -9.93
C GLY A 216 -6.74 3.25 -10.64
N ILE A 217 -6.64 1.97 -10.29
CA ILE A 217 -7.51 0.89 -10.79
C ILE A 217 -8.99 1.20 -10.49
N MET A 218 -9.30 1.58 -9.25
CA MET A 218 -10.66 1.90 -8.85
C MET A 218 -11.22 3.08 -9.65
N ASN A 219 -10.45 4.17 -9.74
CA ASN A 219 -10.86 5.37 -10.48
C ASN A 219 -11.07 5.07 -11.96
N TYR A 220 -10.16 4.33 -12.59
CA TYR A 220 -10.29 3.92 -13.99
C TYR A 220 -11.57 3.11 -14.21
N ALA A 221 -11.81 2.11 -13.35
CA ALA A 221 -12.99 1.25 -13.44
C ALA A 221 -14.31 2.02 -13.23
N MET A 222 -14.33 2.98 -12.30
CA MET A 222 -15.52 3.81 -12.04
C MET A 222 -15.82 4.77 -13.20
N GLN A 223 -14.79 5.39 -13.79
CA GLN A 223 -14.93 6.40 -14.83
C GLN A 223 -15.11 5.83 -16.25
N SER A 224 -14.68 4.58 -16.47
CA SER A 224 -14.77 3.91 -17.78
C SER A 224 -16.20 3.61 -18.17
N ASP A 225 -16.53 3.68 -19.45
CA ASP A 225 -17.81 3.25 -20.02
C ASP A 225 -17.94 1.71 -20.10
N ALA A 226 -16.83 0.98 -20.00
CA ALA A 226 -16.83 -0.48 -19.99
C ALA A 226 -17.67 -1.03 -18.83
N LYS A 227 -18.27 -2.20 -19.05
CA LYS A 227 -19.21 -2.82 -18.09
C LYS A 227 -18.59 -4.02 -17.36
N GLU A 228 -17.49 -4.55 -17.85
CA GLU A 228 -16.84 -5.73 -17.29
C GLU A 228 -15.35 -5.49 -17.11
N PHE A 229 -14.82 -5.92 -15.97
CA PHE A 229 -13.41 -5.73 -15.62
C PHE A 229 -12.85 -6.99 -14.96
N ILE A 230 -11.65 -7.37 -15.35
CA ILE A 230 -10.80 -8.32 -14.63
C ILE A 230 -9.83 -7.51 -13.79
N ILE A 231 -9.75 -7.78 -12.50
CA ILE A 231 -8.96 -7.01 -11.53
C ILE A 231 -7.75 -7.84 -11.07
N GLY A 232 -6.56 -7.39 -11.44
CA GLY A 232 -5.28 -8.01 -11.10
C GLY A 232 -4.59 -7.31 -9.91
N THR A 233 -5.30 -7.24 -8.78
CA THR A 233 -4.78 -6.84 -7.48
C THR A 233 -5.53 -7.59 -6.38
N GLU A 234 -5.32 -7.24 -5.11
CA GLU A 234 -5.97 -7.89 -3.96
C GLU A 234 -7.51 -7.86 -4.09
N ASN A 235 -8.12 -9.00 -3.80
CA ASN A 235 -9.52 -9.30 -4.17
C ASN A 235 -10.57 -8.39 -3.55
N SER A 236 -10.32 -7.75 -2.41
CA SER A 236 -11.26 -6.79 -1.80
C SER A 236 -11.63 -5.65 -2.75
N ILE A 237 -10.75 -5.33 -3.69
CA ILE A 237 -11.03 -4.26 -4.66
C ILE A 237 -12.18 -4.61 -5.59
N CYS A 238 -12.36 -5.91 -5.94
CA CYS A 238 -13.53 -6.35 -6.69
C CYS A 238 -14.82 -6.14 -5.90
N GLU A 239 -14.82 -6.45 -4.61
CA GLU A 239 -15.97 -6.32 -3.73
C GLU A 239 -16.36 -4.84 -3.57
N HIS A 240 -15.37 -3.97 -3.31
CA HIS A 240 -15.61 -2.52 -3.20
C HIS A 240 -16.14 -1.91 -4.50
N LEU A 241 -15.55 -2.26 -5.63
CA LEU A 241 -15.99 -1.79 -6.94
C LEU A 241 -17.42 -2.28 -7.26
N GLN A 242 -17.75 -3.52 -6.90
CA GLN A 242 -19.09 -4.07 -7.13
C GLN A 242 -20.16 -3.35 -6.30
N MET A 243 -19.81 -2.92 -5.05
CA MET A 243 -20.73 -2.12 -4.23
C MET A 243 -20.89 -0.69 -4.77
N GLN A 244 -19.82 -0.07 -5.22
CA GLN A 244 -19.85 1.31 -5.72
C GLN A 244 -20.42 1.42 -7.12
N CYS A 245 -20.30 0.38 -7.94
CA CYS A 245 -20.76 0.36 -9.34
C CYS A 245 -21.63 -0.89 -9.60
N PRO A 246 -22.87 -0.93 -9.10
CA PRO A 246 -23.74 -2.11 -9.20
C PRO A 246 -24.15 -2.44 -10.64
N ASP A 247 -24.03 -1.50 -11.58
CA ASP A 247 -24.29 -1.65 -13.01
C ASP A 247 -23.11 -2.24 -13.81
N LYS A 248 -21.97 -2.48 -13.15
CA LYS A 248 -20.77 -3.08 -13.72
C LYS A 248 -20.49 -4.46 -13.11
N ARG A 249 -19.54 -5.19 -13.70
CA ARG A 249 -19.10 -6.52 -13.23
C ARG A 249 -17.60 -6.54 -13.05
N PHE A 250 -17.17 -7.06 -11.90
CA PHE A 250 -15.77 -7.12 -11.51
C PHE A 250 -15.39 -8.56 -11.20
N TYR A 251 -14.35 -9.05 -11.85
CA TYR A 251 -13.89 -10.42 -11.73
C TYR A 251 -12.47 -10.40 -11.17
N PRO A 252 -12.18 -11.06 -10.05
CA PRO A 252 -10.81 -11.18 -9.58
C PRO A 252 -9.99 -12.02 -10.57
N LEU A 253 -8.76 -11.59 -10.86
CA LEU A 253 -7.85 -12.34 -11.73
C LEU A 253 -7.60 -13.75 -11.18
N SER A 254 -7.41 -13.85 -9.87
CA SER A 254 -7.30 -15.12 -9.15
C SER A 254 -7.98 -15.01 -7.78
N LYS A 255 -8.72 -16.05 -7.39
CA LYS A 255 -9.32 -16.14 -6.05
C LYS A 255 -8.27 -16.14 -4.93
N ASP A 256 -7.02 -16.48 -5.26
CA ASP A 256 -5.92 -16.61 -4.30
C ASP A 256 -5.12 -15.29 -4.13
N CYS A 257 -5.54 -14.20 -4.81
CA CYS A 257 -4.94 -12.87 -4.63
C CYS A 257 -5.48 -12.20 -3.36
N VAL A 258 -5.13 -12.77 -2.22
CA VAL A 258 -5.53 -12.31 -0.88
C VAL A 258 -4.28 -11.96 -0.06
N CYS A 259 -4.24 -10.76 0.47
CA CYS A 259 -3.19 -10.34 1.39
C CYS A 259 -3.54 -10.78 2.82
N HIS A 260 -3.02 -11.94 3.24
CA HIS A 260 -3.30 -12.49 4.57
C HIS A 260 -2.89 -11.54 5.70
N ASN A 261 -1.82 -10.77 5.54
CA ASN A 261 -1.36 -9.81 6.53
C ASN A 261 -2.36 -8.63 6.70
N MET A 262 -2.93 -8.13 5.60
CA MET A 262 -4.01 -7.14 5.69
C MET A 262 -5.29 -7.73 6.30
N LYS A 263 -5.56 -9.01 6.06
CA LYS A 263 -6.72 -9.73 6.62
C LYS A 263 -6.50 -10.24 8.05
N ALA A 264 -5.30 -10.09 8.61
CA ALA A 264 -5.01 -10.46 10.01
C ALA A 264 -5.82 -9.62 11.00
N THR A 265 -6.06 -8.35 10.69
CA THR A 265 -6.94 -7.48 11.49
C THR A 265 -8.38 -7.95 11.41
N THR A 266 -8.99 -8.18 12.55
CA THR A 266 -10.41 -8.52 12.71
C THR A 266 -11.19 -7.37 13.34
N LEU A 267 -12.51 -7.43 13.25
CA LEU A 267 -13.39 -6.47 13.96
C LEU A 267 -13.23 -6.57 15.49
N GLY A 268 -12.88 -7.75 15.98
CA GLY A 268 -12.55 -7.97 17.40
C GLY A 268 -11.28 -7.26 17.83
N ASP A 269 -10.25 -7.22 16.97
CA ASP A 269 -9.01 -6.47 17.24
C ASP A 269 -9.29 -4.97 17.34
N VAL A 270 -10.11 -4.44 16.40
CA VAL A 270 -10.53 -3.03 16.42
C VAL A 270 -11.25 -2.68 17.72
N LEU A 271 -12.21 -3.51 18.13
CA LEU A 271 -12.92 -3.33 19.39
C LEU A 271 -11.96 -3.41 20.59
N GLY A 272 -11.09 -4.42 20.63
CA GLY A 272 -10.11 -4.60 21.68
C GLY A 272 -9.14 -3.43 21.81
N CYS A 273 -8.72 -2.82 20.68
CA CYS A 273 -7.89 -1.61 20.70
C CYS A 273 -8.60 -0.44 21.38
N LEU A 274 -9.89 -0.24 21.08
CA LEU A 274 -10.68 0.84 21.69
C LEU A 274 -10.96 0.58 23.18
N GLN A 275 -10.99 -0.68 23.60
CA GLN A 275 -11.12 -1.10 25.00
C GLN A 275 -9.77 -1.13 25.76
N GLY A 276 -8.64 -0.96 25.05
CA GLY A 276 -7.30 -1.06 25.65
C GLY A 276 -6.86 -2.50 25.99
N THR A 277 -7.47 -3.50 25.37
CA THR A 277 -7.19 -4.94 25.61
C THR A 277 -6.43 -5.60 24.46
N ALA A 278 -6.30 -4.93 23.31
CA ALA A 278 -5.60 -5.42 22.13
C ALA A 278 -4.87 -4.29 21.41
N GLY A 279 -4.18 -4.65 20.32
CA GLY A 279 -3.41 -3.72 19.51
C GLY A 279 -2.02 -3.41 20.06
N GLN A 280 -1.28 -2.60 19.34
CA GLN A 280 0.06 -2.17 19.70
C GLN A 280 0.21 -0.68 19.46
N GLU A 281 0.71 0.07 20.43
CA GLU A 281 1.15 1.43 20.22
C GLU A 281 2.46 1.45 19.43
N ILE A 282 2.46 2.19 18.33
CA ILE A 282 3.63 2.31 17.46
C ILE A 282 4.47 3.50 17.92
N THR A 283 5.71 3.20 18.21
CA THR A 283 6.75 4.19 18.51
C THR A 283 7.86 4.06 17.47
N VAL A 284 8.38 5.20 17.02
CA VAL A 284 9.56 5.26 16.16
C VAL A 284 10.58 6.12 16.91
N PRO A 285 11.80 5.61 17.17
CA PRO A 285 12.84 6.40 17.82
C PRO A 285 13.08 7.72 17.08
N PRO A 286 13.24 8.86 17.79
CA PRO A 286 13.35 10.18 17.15
C PRO A 286 14.45 10.24 16.08
N GLU A 287 15.60 9.63 16.32
CA GLU A 287 16.73 9.57 15.40
C GLU A 287 16.43 8.75 14.12
N ILE A 288 15.56 7.74 14.21
CA ILE A 288 15.05 6.98 13.05
C ILE A 288 14.03 7.83 12.31
N ALA A 289 13.05 8.38 13.02
CA ALA A 289 11.97 9.18 12.43
C ALA A 289 12.53 10.38 11.64
N GLU A 290 13.47 11.15 12.23
CA GLU A 290 14.08 12.31 11.58
C GLU A 290 14.79 11.96 10.27
N LYS A 291 15.48 10.82 10.22
CA LYS A 291 16.18 10.38 9.01
C LYS A 291 15.20 9.82 7.97
N ALA A 292 14.26 8.97 8.42
CA ALA A 292 13.30 8.30 7.55
C ALA A 292 12.30 9.25 6.87
N VAL A 293 11.90 10.32 7.56
CA VAL A 293 10.97 11.34 7.00
C VAL A 293 11.60 12.04 5.78
N ARG A 294 12.90 12.24 5.73
CA ARG A 294 13.58 12.97 4.63
C ARG A 294 13.29 12.38 3.26
N CYS A 295 13.28 11.05 3.13
CA CYS A 295 12.98 10.42 1.84
C CYS A 295 11.50 10.53 1.46
N ILE A 296 10.60 10.65 2.44
CA ILE A 296 9.17 10.89 2.22
C ILE A 296 8.94 12.35 1.81
N ASP A 297 9.57 13.29 2.50
CA ASP A 297 9.50 14.72 2.16
C ASP A 297 10.01 14.96 0.73
N ARG A 298 11.13 14.31 0.38
CA ARG A 298 11.67 14.39 -0.97
C ARG A 298 10.70 13.85 -2.04
N MET A 299 9.98 12.78 -1.74
CA MET A 299 8.90 12.29 -2.60
C MET A 299 7.80 13.36 -2.77
N MET A 300 7.38 14.02 -1.69
CA MET A 300 6.34 15.05 -1.75
C MET A 300 6.79 16.23 -2.62
N GLU A 301 8.00 16.75 -2.40
CA GLU A 301 8.58 17.83 -3.21
C GLU A 301 8.61 17.49 -4.71
N LEU A 302 9.06 16.29 -5.06
CA LEU A 302 9.14 15.85 -6.44
C LEU A 302 7.78 15.48 -7.05
N SER A 303 6.75 15.26 -6.21
CA SER A 303 5.38 14.96 -6.65
C SER A 303 4.58 16.21 -7.04
N GLU A 304 5.01 17.40 -6.63
CA GLU A 304 4.42 18.67 -7.05
C GLU A 304 4.79 18.98 -8.51
#